data_f02d471354dfaf7bb28f7929067b7671
#
_entry.id   f02d471354dfaf7bb28f7929067b7671
#
_cell.length_a   1.000
_cell.length_b   1.000
_cell.length_c   1.000
_cell.angle_alpha   90.00
_cell.angle_beta   90.00
_cell.angle_gamma   90.00
#
_symmetry.space_group_name_H-M   'P 1'
#
loop_
_entity.id
_entity.type
_entity.pdbx_description
1 polymer ?
#
loop_
_entity_poly.entity_id
_entity_poly.type
_entity_poly.pdbx_seq_one_letter_code
_entity_poly.pdbx_strand_id
1 'polypeptide(L)'
;MTRQGLAGGVSLQLEPLQTTEAHAYWRVFLSGRTDLPTGDLKIHLDRYLGLTPEEQRSHFSAKKEGRIIGTLRLGPSEISGFSIDPSFAPETATVLLKAVDLLRAGGATAIVAHFEDRYEPVFASLGFRRVFARMRMEAPTRKVAPPKGLTLQPPEEDEVLGLTKFFVDAYEGHIEQQYGMHTGSDDEWRGYVGGLFKGDSGQYLPDASYVALEGDRIVGAILVTHWMGMPLVAELAVAKDRRGRGIGRALMEAAMGRLAGRDEPRVALYVTVGNDPATNLYRSIGFTQVGGQSVTSRLESQGT
;
A
#
# COMPACT_ATOMS: atom_id res chain seq x y z
N MET A 1 -36.70 -40.05 -28.27
CA MET A 1 -35.99 -38.76 -28.43
C MET A 1 -35.62 -38.27 -27.05
N THR A 2 -34.39 -38.55 -26.72
CA THR A 2 -33.78 -38.31 -25.40
C THR A 2 -33.40 -36.83 -25.28
N ARG A 3 -33.96 -36.11 -24.32
CA ARG A 3 -33.51 -34.79 -23.95
C ARG A 3 -32.11 -34.88 -23.33
N GLN A 4 -31.11 -34.41 -24.04
CA GLN A 4 -29.78 -34.19 -23.50
C GLN A 4 -29.91 -33.18 -22.37
N GLY A 5 -29.51 -33.59 -21.18
CA GLY A 5 -29.40 -32.74 -20.00
C GLY A 5 -28.39 -31.60 -20.28
N LEU A 6 -28.85 -30.38 -20.07
CA LEU A 6 -28.01 -29.22 -19.96
C LEU A 6 -26.99 -29.51 -18.85
N ALA A 7 -25.74 -29.62 -19.22
CA ALA A 7 -24.63 -29.64 -18.26
C ALA A 7 -24.75 -28.38 -17.38
N GLY A 8 -25.07 -28.60 -16.11
CA GLY A 8 -25.10 -27.54 -15.12
C GLY A 8 -23.70 -26.90 -15.05
N GLY A 9 -23.56 -25.75 -15.65
CA GLY A 9 -22.33 -24.97 -15.54
C GLY A 9 -22.06 -24.70 -14.06
N VAL A 10 -20.89 -25.16 -13.60
CA VAL A 10 -20.48 -24.94 -12.20
C VAL A 10 -20.43 -23.45 -11.94
N SER A 11 -21.36 -22.97 -11.09
CA SER A 11 -21.53 -21.55 -10.79
C SER A 11 -20.37 -21.08 -9.93
N LEU A 12 -19.64 -20.06 -10.43
CA LEU A 12 -18.70 -19.30 -9.61
C LEU A 12 -19.49 -18.51 -8.55
N GLN A 13 -19.11 -18.66 -7.29
CA GLN A 13 -19.72 -17.98 -6.15
C GLN A 13 -18.76 -16.94 -5.59
N LEU A 14 -19.29 -15.79 -5.19
CA LEU A 14 -18.57 -14.76 -4.44
C LEU A 14 -19.28 -14.57 -3.11
N GLU A 15 -18.61 -14.89 -2.02
CA GLU A 15 -19.21 -14.91 -0.69
C GLU A 15 -18.26 -14.40 0.39
N PRO A 16 -18.78 -13.89 1.53
CA PRO A 16 -17.95 -13.50 2.66
C PRO A 16 -17.07 -14.67 3.12
N LEU A 17 -15.81 -14.35 3.43
CA LEU A 17 -14.85 -15.34 3.91
C LEU A 17 -15.27 -15.92 5.25
N GLN A 18 -15.32 -17.25 5.34
CA GLN A 18 -15.48 -17.96 6.61
C GLN A 18 -14.11 -18.06 7.29
N THR A 19 -14.04 -17.78 8.60
CA THR A 19 -12.77 -17.81 9.36
C THR A 19 -12.06 -19.17 9.27
N THR A 20 -12.81 -20.26 9.17
CA THR A 20 -12.28 -21.62 8.98
C THR A 20 -11.54 -21.80 7.65
N GLU A 21 -11.80 -20.95 6.68
CA GLU A 21 -11.18 -20.97 5.34
C GLU A 21 -10.02 -19.98 5.19
N ALA A 22 -9.73 -19.20 6.24
CA ALA A 22 -8.72 -18.13 6.18
C ALA A 22 -7.35 -18.62 5.67
N HIS A 23 -6.93 -19.82 6.06
CA HIS A 23 -5.66 -20.39 5.60
C HIS A 23 -5.63 -20.61 4.07
N ALA A 24 -6.73 -21.15 3.49
CA ALA A 24 -6.83 -21.36 2.04
C ALA A 24 -6.93 -20.01 1.30
N TYR A 25 -7.68 -19.06 1.86
CA TYR A 25 -7.81 -17.69 1.35
C TYR A 25 -6.44 -17.01 1.21
N TRP A 26 -5.65 -16.98 2.27
CA TRP A 26 -4.36 -16.29 2.25
C TRP A 26 -3.32 -17.00 1.37
N ARG A 27 -3.41 -18.32 1.19
CA ARG A 27 -2.60 -19.02 0.18
C ARG A 27 -2.90 -18.55 -1.24
N VAL A 28 -4.19 -18.43 -1.60
CA VAL A 28 -4.61 -17.93 -2.91
C VAL A 28 -4.19 -16.47 -3.07
N PHE A 29 -4.39 -15.65 -2.04
CA PHE A 29 -3.95 -14.26 -2.04
C PHE A 29 -2.46 -14.13 -2.37
N LEU A 30 -1.62 -14.88 -1.70
CA LEU A 30 -0.17 -14.85 -1.88
C LEU A 30 0.28 -15.40 -3.24
N SER A 31 -0.38 -16.45 -3.75
CA SER A 31 -0.01 -17.06 -5.04
C SER A 31 -0.26 -16.13 -6.23
N GLY A 32 -1.22 -15.23 -6.10
CA GLY A 32 -1.62 -14.30 -7.15
C GLY A 32 -1.02 -12.90 -7.03
N ARG A 33 -0.03 -12.66 -6.13
CA ARG A 33 0.54 -11.34 -5.88
C ARG A 33 2.07 -11.35 -5.86
N THR A 34 2.69 -10.35 -6.49
CA THR A 34 4.15 -10.15 -6.46
C THR A 34 4.56 -8.82 -5.82
N ASP A 35 3.61 -7.93 -5.59
CA ASP A 35 3.81 -6.59 -5.02
C ASP A 35 3.82 -6.54 -3.48
N LEU A 36 3.69 -7.70 -2.82
CA LEU A 36 3.59 -7.78 -1.36
C LEU A 36 4.95 -7.66 -0.67
N PRO A 37 5.00 -7.06 0.54
CA PRO A 37 6.22 -6.95 1.33
C PRO A 37 6.73 -8.32 1.81
N THR A 38 5.85 -9.27 2.03
CA THR A 38 6.20 -10.63 2.45
C THR A 38 5.25 -11.67 1.89
N GLY A 39 5.80 -12.84 1.55
CA GLY A 39 5.04 -14.05 1.24
C GLY A 39 4.74 -14.92 2.49
N ASP A 40 5.06 -14.46 3.70
CA ASP A 40 4.82 -15.22 4.92
C ASP A 40 3.33 -15.30 5.23
N LEU A 41 2.78 -16.48 5.02
CA LEU A 41 1.38 -16.79 5.27
C LEU A 41 0.96 -16.49 6.72
N LYS A 42 1.85 -16.74 7.68
CA LYS A 42 1.56 -16.55 9.09
C LYS A 42 1.29 -15.08 9.41
N ILE A 43 2.09 -14.17 8.88
CA ILE A 43 1.92 -12.72 9.10
C ILE A 43 0.54 -12.26 8.60
N HIS A 44 0.13 -12.70 7.41
CA HIS A 44 -1.17 -12.35 6.84
C HIS A 44 -2.33 -12.96 7.64
N LEU A 45 -2.18 -14.19 8.06
CA LEU A 45 -3.20 -14.91 8.84
C LEU A 45 -3.37 -14.29 10.23
N ASP A 46 -2.29 -14.06 10.95
CA ASP A 46 -2.31 -13.46 12.29
C ASP A 46 -2.96 -12.06 12.25
N ARG A 47 -2.61 -11.27 11.23
CA ARG A 47 -3.23 -9.97 11.03
C ARG A 47 -4.74 -10.06 10.78
N TYR A 48 -5.18 -10.97 9.92
CA TYR A 48 -6.61 -11.19 9.65
C TYR A 48 -7.36 -11.64 10.92
N LEU A 49 -6.79 -12.57 11.68
CA LEU A 49 -7.41 -13.07 12.92
C LEU A 49 -7.46 -12.00 14.02
N GLY A 50 -6.59 -11.01 13.98
CA GLY A 50 -6.60 -9.85 14.88
C GLY A 50 -7.62 -8.76 14.50
N LEU A 51 -8.24 -8.83 13.32
CA LEU A 51 -9.25 -7.87 12.89
C LEU A 51 -10.55 -8.04 13.67
N THR A 52 -11.31 -6.95 13.81
CA THR A 52 -12.68 -7.00 14.35
C THR A 52 -13.59 -7.83 13.45
N PRO A 53 -14.69 -8.38 13.96
CA PRO A 53 -15.67 -9.12 13.14
C PRO A 53 -16.22 -8.29 11.97
N GLU A 54 -16.31 -6.98 12.11
CA GLU A 54 -16.76 -6.08 11.04
C GLU A 54 -15.72 -5.99 9.91
N GLU A 55 -14.47 -5.80 10.25
CA GLU A 55 -13.35 -5.77 9.27
C GLU A 55 -13.18 -7.12 8.58
N GLN A 56 -13.34 -8.24 9.31
CA GLN A 56 -13.27 -9.58 8.72
C GLN A 56 -14.37 -9.79 7.67
N ARG A 57 -15.58 -9.27 7.88
CA ARG A 57 -16.69 -9.36 6.91
C ARG A 57 -16.42 -8.66 5.58
N SER A 58 -15.45 -7.76 5.52
CA SER A 58 -15.04 -7.14 4.25
C SER A 58 -14.27 -8.08 3.32
N HIS A 59 -13.80 -9.23 3.81
CA HIS A 59 -13.07 -10.21 3.02
C HIS A 59 -14.02 -11.15 2.32
N PHE A 60 -13.83 -11.37 1.02
CA PHE A 60 -14.65 -12.22 0.18
C PHE A 60 -13.79 -13.26 -0.54
N SER A 61 -14.30 -14.47 -0.63
CA SER A 61 -13.71 -15.55 -1.41
C SER A 61 -14.50 -15.79 -2.68
N ALA A 62 -13.81 -15.90 -3.81
CA ALA A 62 -14.39 -16.41 -5.05
C ALA A 62 -14.19 -17.94 -5.09
N LYS A 63 -15.27 -18.69 -5.22
CA LYS A 63 -15.25 -20.15 -5.19
C LYS A 63 -15.77 -20.76 -6.47
N LYS A 64 -15.10 -21.82 -6.91
CA LYS A 64 -15.53 -22.70 -8.00
C LYS A 64 -15.41 -24.15 -7.51
N GLU A 65 -16.48 -24.92 -7.61
CA GLU A 65 -16.53 -26.31 -7.10
C GLU A 65 -16.12 -26.45 -5.62
N GLY A 66 -16.50 -25.47 -4.79
CA GLY A 66 -16.15 -25.44 -3.37
C GLY A 66 -14.70 -25.06 -3.06
N ARG A 67 -13.86 -24.86 -4.08
CA ARG A 67 -12.46 -24.41 -3.92
C ARG A 67 -12.36 -22.89 -4.03
N ILE A 68 -11.62 -22.26 -3.14
CA ILE A 68 -11.27 -20.85 -3.24
C ILE A 68 -10.27 -20.69 -4.40
N ILE A 69 -10.65 -19.88 -5.37
CA ILE A 69 -9.86 -19.56 -6.58
C ILE A 69 -9.46 -18.09 -6.66
N GLY A 70 -10.09 -17.25 -5.84
CA GLY A 70 -9.80 -15.82 -5.80
C GLY A 70 -10.14 -15.21 -4.45
N THR A 71 -9.53 -14.07 -4.18
CA THR A 71 -9.66 -13.30 -2.95
C THR A 71 -9.86 -11.84 -3.26
N LEU A 72 -10.64 -11.14 -2.44
CA LEU A 72 -10.76 -9.68 -2.50
C LEU A 72 -11.33 -9.16 -1.18
N ARG A 73 -11.19 -7.85 -0.97
CA ARG A 73 -11.90 -7.10 0.07
C ARG A 73 -12.86 -6.13 -0.60
N LEU A 74 -14.06 -6.04 -0.05
CA LEU A 74 -15.08 -5.09 -0.50
C LEU A 74 -15.38 -4.10 0.63
N GLY A 75 -15.13 -2.82 0.35
CA GLY A 75 -15.67 -1.70 1.10
C GLY A 75 -17.00 -1.26 0.49
N PRO A 76 -17.64 -0.18 0.98
CA PRO A 76 -18.91 0.32 0.43
C PRO A 76 -18.84 0.71 -1.07
N SER A 77 -17.67 1.17 -1.52
CA SER A 77 -17.41 1.55 -2.91
C SER A 77 -15.96 1.23 -3.32
N GLU A 78 -15.37 0.21 -2.72
CA GLU A 78 -13.96 -0.12 -2.91
C GLU A 78 -13.76 -1.61 -3.15
N ILE A 79 -12.84 -1.95 -4.05
CA ILE A 79 -12.29 -3.27 -4.26
C ILE A 79 -10.80 -3.22 -3.93
N SER A 80 -10.35 -4.02 -2.97
CA SER A 80 -8.92 -4.15 -2.65
C SER A 80 -8.57 -5.62 -2.37
N GLY A 81 -7.28 -5.93 -2.23
CA GLY A 81 -6.84 -7.30 -1.96
C GLY A 81 -7.21 -8.31 -3.06
N PHE A 82 -7.44 -7.83 -4.29
CA PHE A 82 -7.82 -8.67 -5.42
C PHE A 82 -6.66 -9.58 -5.84
N SER A 83 -6.91 -10.87 -5.85
CA SER A 83 -5.95 -11.89 -6.28
C SER A 83 -6.68 -13.11 -6.81
N ILE A 84 -6.17 -13.71 -7.87
CA ILE A 84 -6.70 -14.95 -8.47
C ILE A 84 -5.58 -15.98 -8.50
N ASP A 85 -5.90 -17.22 -8.12
CA ASP A 85 -5.00 -18.38 -8.30
C ASP A 85 -4.60 -18.43 -9.80
N PRO A 86 -3.32 -18.41 -10.14
CA PRO A 86 -2.86 -18.37 -11.53
C PRO A 86 -3.45 -19.47 -12.42
N SER A 87 -3.78 -20.64 -11.86
CA SER A 87 -4.43 -21.73 -12.58
C SER A 87 -5.89 -21.44 -12.96
N PHE A 88 -6.49 -20.40 -12.40
CA PHE A 88 -7.85 -19.92 -12.68
C PHE A 88 -7.87 -18.52 -13.30
N ALA A 89 -6.78 -18.09 -13.96
CA ALA A 89 -6.70 -16.79 -14.61
C ALA A 89 -7.88 -16.47 -15.57
N PRO A 90 -8.46 -17.44 -16.33
CA PRO A 90 -9.63 -17.17 -17.16
C PRO A 90 -10.87 -16.69 -16.38
N GLU A 91 -10.98 -16.98 -15.08
CA GLU A 91 -12.12 -16.60 -14.26
C GLU A 91 -12.03 -15.14 -13.73
N THR A 92 -10.90 -14.46 -13.96
CA THR A 92 -10.63 -13.12 -13.39
C THR A 92 -11.74 -12.13 -13.70
N ALA A 93 -12.18 -12.05 -14.97
CA ALA A 93 -13.25 -11.14 -15.39
C ALA A 93 -14.59 -11.47 -14.71
N THR A 94 -14.92 -12.74 -14.58
CA THR A 94 -16.17 -13.19 -13.94
C THR A 94 -16.19 -12.84 -12.46
N VAL A 95 -15.06 -13.04 -11.76
CA VAL A 95 -14.93 -12.65 -10.33
C VAL A 95 -15.08 -11.14 -10.17
N LEU A 96 -14.40 -10.37 -11.01
CA LEU A 96 -14.46 -8.91 -10.95
C LEU A 96 -15.88 -8.38 -11.25
N LEU A 97 -16.56 -8.92 -12.27
CA LEU A 97 -17.95 -8.55 -12.58
C LEU A 97 -18.85 -8.77 -11.38
N LYS A 98 -18.79 -9.95 -10.73
CA LYS A 98 -19.58 -10.23 -9.52
C LYS A 98 -19.29 -9.25 -8.39
N ALA A 99 -18.03 -8.84 -8.20
CA ALA A 99 -17.67 -7.85 -7.19
C ALA A 99 -18.28 -6.47 -7.51
N VAL A 100 -18.21 -6.05 -8.78
CA VAL A 100 -18.81 -4.78 -9.24
C VAL A 100 -20.34 -4.82 -9.06
N ASP A 101 -21.01 -5.92 -9.46
CA ASP A 101 -22.45 -6.08 -9.32
C ASP A 101 -22.88 -6.00 -7.85
N LEU A 102 -22.11 -6.61 -6.95
CA LEU A 102 -22.38 -6.60 -5.51
C LEU A 102 -22.28 -5.19 -4.94
N LEU A 103 -21.25 -4.44 -5.31
CA LEU A 103 -21.09 -3.05 -4.87
C LEU A 103 -22.18 -2.14 -5.43
N ARG A 104 -22.56 -2.31 -6.70
CA ARG A 104 -23.66 -1.55 -7.32
C ARG A 104 -25.00 -1.87 -6.70
N ALA A 105 -25.29 -3.13 -6.39
CA ALA A 105 -26.47 -3.52 -5.64
C ALA A 105 -26.50 -2.91 -4.23
N GLY A 106 -25.33 -2.65 -3.64
CA GLY A 106 -25.14 -1.91 -2.39
C GLY A 106 -25.24 -0.38 -2.52
N GLY A 107 -25.49 0.15 -3.73
CA GLY A 107 -25.68 1.58 -3.98
C GLY A 107 -24.41 2.35 -4.42
N ALA A 108 -23.29 1.67 -4.69
CA ALA A 108 -22.08 2.33 -5.15
C ALA A 108 -22.29 2.99 -6.52
N THR A 109 -22.13 4.31 -6.60
CA THR A 109 -22.20 5.08 -7.86
C THR A 109 -20.86 5.17 -8.57
N ALA A 110 -19.77 5.14 -7.82
CA ALA A 110 -18.40 5.02 -8.33
C ALA A 110 -17.67 3.94 -7.52
N ILE A 111 -16.73 3.24 -8.15
CA ILE A 111 -15.96 2.18 -7.49
C ILE A 111 -14.48 2.48 -7.67
N VAL A 112 -13.74 2.54 -6.55
CA VAL A 112 -12.29 2.60 -6.55
C VAL A 112 -11.74 1.19 -6.40
N ALA A 113 -10.70 0.85 -7.15
CA ALA A 113 -10.08 -0.46 -7.08
C ALA A 113 -8.56 -0.36 -6.90
N HIS A 114 -8.02 -1.18 -6.00
CA HIS A 114 -6.59 -1.31 -5.72
C HIS A 114 -6.15 -2.74 -6.04
N PHE A 115 -5.26 -2.88 -7.02
CA PHE A 115 -4.84 -4.19 -7.53
C PHE A 115 -3.42 -4.13 -8.10
N GLU A 116 -2.80 -5.28 -8.31
CA GLU A 116 -1.51 -5.38 -8.98
C GLU A 116 -1.67 -5.19 -10.50
N ASP A 117 -0.71 -4.51 -11.14
CA ASP A 117 -0.75 -4.11 -12.57
C ASP A 117 -1.02 -5.25 -13.54
N ARG A 118 -0.70 -6.50 -13.20
CA ARG A 118 -1.06 -7.68 -14.01
C ARG A 118 -2.57 -7.81 -14.27
N TYR A 119 -3.41 -7.28 -13.39
CA TYR A 119 -4.87 -7.31 -13.53
C TYR A 119 -5.42 -6.10 -14.30
N GLU A 120 -4.59 -5.10 -14.58
CA GLU A 120 -5.03 -3.86 -15.24
C GLU A 120 -5.78 -4.09 -16.56
N PRO A 121 -5.38 -5.02 -17.46
CA PRO A 121 -6.13 -5.28 -18.68
C PRO A 121 -7.57 -5.73 -18.42
N VAL A 122 -7.81 -6.54 -17.39
CA VAL A 122 -9.15 -7.02 -17.05
C VAL A 122 -9.98 -5.89 -16.43
N PHE A 123 -9.42 -5.13 -15.49
CA PHE A 123 -10.11 -3.97 -14.90
C PHE A 123 -10.45 -2.94 -15.99
N ALA A 124 -9.51 -2.64 -16.90
CA ALA A 124 -9.74 -1.73 -18.02
C ALA A 124 -10.86 -2.21 -18.96
N SER A 125 -10.95 -3.53 -19.24
CA SER A 125 -12.01 -4.10 -20.08
C SER A 125 -13.41 -3.93 -19.49
N LEU A 126 -13.52 -3.73 -18.18
CA LEU A 126 -14.77 -3.46 -17.46
C LEU A 126 -15.01 -1.95 -17.25
N GLY A 127 -14.19 -1.10 -17.86
CA GLY A 127 -14.36 0.35 -17.81
C GLY A 127 -13.64 1.07 -16.69
N PHE A 128 -12.84 0.38 -15.87
CA PHE A 128 -12.00 1.04 -14.90
C PHE A 128 -10.92 1.86 -15.60
N ARG A 129 -10.69 3.07 -15.10
CA ARG A 129 -9.63 3.96 -15.59
C ARG A 129 -8.59 4.16 -14.52
N ARG A 130 -7.32 3.95 -14.89
CA ARG A 130 -6.18 4.16 -13.99
C ARG A 130 -6.16 5.61 -13.50
N VAL A 131 -6.04 5.79 -12.19
CA VAL A 131 -5.83 7.09 -11.54
C VAL A 131 -4.34 7.29 -11.30
N PHE A 132 -3.69 6.36 -10.57
CA PHE A 132 -2.25 6.35 -10.35
C PHE A 132 -1.75 4.93 -10.10
N ALA A 133 -0.44 4.79 -9.98
CA ALA A 133 0.17 3.57 -9.48
C ALA A 133 1.34 3.89 -8.56
N ARG A 134 1.64 2.97 -7.66
CA ARG A 134 2.84 2.98 -6.82
C ARG A 134 3.69 1.76 -7.11
N MET A 135 5.01 1.93 -7.09
CA MET A 135 5.94 0.82 -7.09
C MET A 135 6.55 0.66 -5.71
N ARG A 136 6.67 -0.59 -5.28
CA ARG A 136 7.48 -0.92 -4.11
C ARG A 136 8.94 -0.97 -4.52
N MET A 137 9.80 -0.35 -3.73
CA MET A 137 11.24 -0.43 -3.90
C MET A 137 11.89 -0.90 -2.62
N GLU A 138 12.97 -1.66 -2.74
CA GLU A 138 13.75 -2.16 -1.61
C GLU A 138 15.23 -1.96 -1.81
N ALA A 139 15.94 -1.77 -0.71
CA ALA A 139 17.41 -1.77 -0.68
C ALA A 139 17.92 -2.60 0.50
N PRO A 140 19.12 -3.21 0.39
CA PRO A 140 19.82 -3.73 1.55
C PRO A 140 20.20 -2.57 2.47
N THR A 141 20.04 -2.78 3.77
CA THR A 141 20.56 -1.83 4.77
C THR A 141 22.08 -1.93 4.82
N ARG A 142 22.73 -0.85 5.19
CA ARG A 142 24.19 -0.79 5.29
C ARG A 142 24.62 0.23 6.34
N LYS A 143 25.73 -0.02 6.99
CA LYS A 143 26.35 0.97 7.87
C LYS A 143 26.81 2.16 7.02
N VAL A 144 26.35 3.36 7.39
CA VAL A 144 26.68 4.61 6.72
C VAL A 144 27.22 5.57 7.78
N ALA A 145 28.23 6.34 7.43
CA ALA A 145 28.72 7.39 8.30
C ALA A 145 27.66 8.48 8.46
N PRO A 146 27.49 9.06 9.66
CA PRO A 146 26.54 10.18 9.86
C PRO A 146 26.81 11.32 8.87
N PRO A 147 25.76 11.97 8.34
CA PRO A 147 25.92 13.09 7.43
C PRO A 147 26.63 14.26 8.15
N LYS A 148 27.57 14.91 7.46
CA LYS A 148 28.27 16.08 8.00
C LYS A 148 27.46 17.35 7.75
N GLY A 149 27.42 18.24 8.75
CA GLY A 149 26.83 19.58 8.59
C GLY A 149 25.29 19.62 8.62
N LEU A 150 24.64 18.54 9.04
CA LEU A 150 23.19 18.47 9.23
C LEU A 150 22.89 17.91 10.63
N THR A 151 22.11 18.63 11.40
CA THR A 151 21.62 18.12 12.68
C THR A 151 20.45 17.19 12.45
N LEU A 152 20.62 15.92 12.82
CA LEU A 152 19.56 14.91 12.77
C LEU A 152 19.20 14.51 14.21
N GLN A 153 17.93 14.50 14.52
CA GLN A 153 17.41 13.98 15.80
C GLN A 153 16.18 13.12 15.57
N PRO A 154 15.91 12.13 16.44
CA PRO A 154 14.64 11.42 16.39
C PRO A 154 13.49 12.41 16.65
N PRO A 155 12.37 12.31 15.91
CA PRO A 155 11.19 13.10 16.20
C PRO A 155 10.51 12.60 17.47
N GLU A 156 10.07 13.51 18.32
CA GLU A 156 9.35 13.21 19.54
C GLU A 156 7.83 13.31 19.34
N GLU A 157 7.06 12.65 20.21
CA GLU A 157 5.58 12.61 20.06
C GLU A 157 4.93 13.99 20.23
N ASP A 158 5.51 14.89 21.02
CA ASP A 158 5.07 16.27 21.18
C ASP A 158 5.38 17.15 19.95
N GLU A 159 6.25 16.70 19.03
CA GLU A 159 6.56 17.37 17.76
C GLU A 159 5.52 17.09 16.66
N VAL A 160 4.47 16.30 16.91
CA VAL A 160 3.44 15.98 15.90
C VAL A 160 2.88 17.22 15.21
N LEU A 161 2.67 18.33 15.95
CA LEU A 161 2.20 19.58 15.37
C LEU A 161 3.22 20.21 14.42
N GLY A 162 4.49 20.24 14.80
CA GLY A 162 5.58 20.76 13.97
C GLY A 162 5.76 19.92 12.71
N LEU A 163 5.73 18.59 12.83
CA LEU A 163 5.80 17.67 11.72
C LEU A 163 4.60 17.79 10.79
N THR A 164 3.37 17.92 11.34
CA THR A 164 2.15 18.15 10.55
C THR A 164 2.32 19.36 9.65
N LYS A 165 2.66 20.51 10.23
CA LYS A 165 2.87 21.74 9.47
C LYS A 165 3.97 21.58 8.41
N PHE A 166 5.09 20.95 8.78
CA PHE A 166 6.18 20.67 7.85
C PHE A 166 5.71 19.82 6.66
N PHE A 167 4.94 18.74 6.89
CA PHE A 167 4.45 17.89 5.80
C PHE A 167 3.43 18.61 4.91
N VAL A 168 2.48 19.37 5.49
CA VAL A 168 1.54 20.20 4.71
C VAL A 168 2.31 21.12 3.75
N ASP A 169 3.28 21.88 4.28
CA ASP A 169 4.10 22.80 3.47
C ASP A 169 4.96 22.07 2.42
N ALA A 170 5.53 20.93 2.78
CA ALA A 170 6.40 20.16 1.89
C ALA A 170 5.63 19.51 0.74
N TYR A 171 4.40 19.04 0.99
CA TYR A 171 3.59 18.39 -0.02
C TYR A 171 2.72 19.35 -0.85
N GLU A 172 2.62 20.63 -0.49
CA GLU A 172 1.90 21.60 -1.33
C GLU A 172 2.47 21.64 -2.75
N GLY A 173 1.63 21.41 -3.77
CA GLY A 173 2.02 21.32 -5.19
C GLY A 173 2.78 20.03 -5.54
N HIS A 174 2.78 19.02 -4.67
CA HIS A 174 3.38 17.73 -4.96
C HIS A 174 2.56 16.97 -6.02
N ILE A 175 3.24 16.14 -6.84
CA ILE A 175 2.59 15.35 -7.90
C ILE A 175 1.43 14.48 -7.36
N GLU A 176 1.51 14.00 -6.14
CA GLU A 176 0.48 13.14 -5.55
C GLU A 176 -0.82 13.87 -5.24
N GLN A 177 -0.80 15.20 -5.11
CA GLN A 177 -2.02 16.00 -4.91
C GLN A 177 -2.96 15.93 -6.12
N GLN A 178 -2.44 15.79 -7.34
CA GLN A 178 -3.28 15.61 -8.54
C GLN A 178 -4.11 14.31 -8.50
N TYR A 179 -3.71 13.36 -7.66
CA TYR A 179 -4.40 12.07 -7.46
C TYR A 179 -5.26 12.05 -6.19
N GLY A 180 -5.44 13.19 -5.53
CA GLY A 180 -6.21 13.29 -4.30
C GLY A 180 -5.47 12.74 -3.07
N MET A 181 -4.15 12.55 -3.16
CA MET A 181 -3.30 12.19 -2.02
C MET A 181 -2.64 13.43 -1.42
N HIS A 182 -2.37 13.41 -0.12
CA HIS A 182 -1.72 14.52 0.59
C HIS A 182 -2.41 15.89 0.39
N THR A 183 -3.72 15.85 0.14
CA THR A 183 -4.57 17.06 0.00
C THR A 183 -5.32 17.39 1.28
N GLY A 184 -5.12 16.58 2.32
CA GLY A 184 -5.82 16.67 3.59
C GLY A 184 -5.60 18.00 4.30
N SER A 185 -6.53 18.33 5.19
CA SER A 185 -6.40 19.44 6.13
C SER A 185 -5.28 19.18 7.14
N ASP A 186 -4.90 20.22 7.90
CA ASP A 186 -3.97 20.07 9.01
C ASP A 186 -4.42 18.98 10.00
N ASP A 187 -5.74 18.82 10.21
CA ASP A 187 -6.28 17.79 11.10
C ASP A 187 -6.12 16.38 10.52
N GLU A 188 -6.28 16.17 9.21
CA GLU A 188 -6.04 14.89 8.57
C GLU A 188 -4.56 14.52 8.63
N TRP A 189 -3.67 15.45 8.32
CA TRP A 189 -2.24 15.24 8.46
C TRP A 189 -1.82 14.96 9.90
N ARG A 190 -2.40 15.70 10.88
CA ARG A 190 -2.18 15.45 12.30
C ARG A 190 -2.62 14.06 12.70
N GLY A 191 -3.81 13.64 12.24
CA GLY A 191 -4.32 12.29 12.46
C GLY A 191 -3.40 11.23 11.88
N TYR A 192 -2.93 11.43 10.65
CA TYR A 192 -2.02 10.51 9.98
C TYR A 192 -0.65 10.42 10.69
N VAL A 193 0.01 11.55 10.95
CA VAL A 193 1.31 11.57 11.64
C VAL A 193 1.18 10.99 13.04
N GLY A 194 0.15 11.40 13.80
CA GLY A 194 -0.12 10.86 15.13
C GLY A 194 -0.42 9.36 15.11
N GLY A 195 -1.09 8.88 14.06
CA GLY A 195 -1.34 7.45 13.82
C GLY A 195 -0.06 6.65 13.55
N LEU A 196 0.91 7.23 12.82
CA LEU A 196 2.23 6.60 12.63
C LEU A 196 2.93 6.37 13.97
N PHE A 197 2.95 7.35 14.85
CA PHE A 197 3.55 7.21 16.19
C PHE A 197 2.83 6.16 17.06
N LYS A 198 1.51 6.03 16.92
CA LYS A 198 0.70 5.03 17.63
C LYS A 198 0.77 3.62 17.03
N GLY A 199 1.36 3.47 15.85
CA GLY A 199 1.52 2.18 15.18
C GLY A 199 0.36 1.78 14.27
N ASP A 200 -0.52 2.69 13.86
CA ASP A 200 -1.66 2.41 12.96
C ASP A 200 -1.20 1.87 11.58
N SER A 201 0.01 2.23 11.16
CA SER A 201 0.64 1.76 9.92
C SER A 201 1.86 0.87 10.18
N GLY A 202 1.81 0.04 11.21
CA GLY A 202 2.90 -0.81 11.69
C GLY A 202 3.65 -0.19 12.86
N GLN A 203 4.47 -0.99 13.54
CA GLN A 203 5.22 -0.53 14.69
C GLN A 203 6.15 0.63 14.33
N TYR A 204 5.97 1.78 14.93
CA TYR A 204 6.84 2.93 14.75
C TYR A 204 8.26 2.64 15.24
N LEU A 205 9.27 3.07 14.47
CA LEU A 205 10.69 2.90 14.78
C LEU A 205 11.35 4.26 15.05
N PRO A 206 11.23 4.81 16.27
CA PRO A 206 11.70 6.16 16.58
C PRO A 206 13.21 6.32 16.37
N ASP A 207 13.98 5.29 16.65
CA ASP A 207 15.44 5.32 16.50
C ASP A 207 15.95 5.20 15.04
N ALA A 208 15.05 4.84 14.09
CA ALA A 208 15.31 4.87 12.64
C ALA A 208 14.59 6.01 11.92
N SER A 209 13.86 6.84 12.67
CA SER A 209 13.16 8.03 12.17
C SER A 209 13.95 9.28 12.56
N TYR A 210 13.97 10.31 11.69
CA TYR A 210 14.74 11.52 11.94
C TYR A 210 14.05 12.76 11.40
N VAL A 211 14.21 13.87 12.11
CA VAL A 211 14.05 15.22 11.58
C VAL A 211 15.43 15.83 11.33
N ALA A 212 15.55 16.56 10.23
CA ALA A 212 16.71 17.37 9.89
C ALA A 212 16.40 18.83 10.23
N LEU A 213 17.27 19.46 11.02
CA LEU A 213 17.12 20.84 11.51
C LEU A 213 18.17 21.79 10.95
N GLU A 214 17.71 22.99 10.61
CA GLU A 214 18.55 24.19 10.46
C GLU A 214 18.10 25.21 11.55
N GLY A 215 18.89 25.35 12.62
CA GLY A 215 18.43 26.02 13.82
C GLY A 215 17.21 25.27 14.39
N ASP A 216 16.11 25.97 14.66
CA ASP A 216 14.86 25.38 15.15
C ASP A 216 13.89 24.98 14.03
N ARG A 217 14.28 25.14 12.76
CA ARG A 217 13.41 24.85 11.62
C ARG A 217 13.60 23.43 11.14
N ILE A 218 12.51 22.67 11.02
CA ILE A 218 12.50 21.38 10.34
C ILE A 218 12.68 21.64 8.82
N VAL A 219 13.74 21.08 8.23
CA VAL A 219 14.05 21.17 6.81
C VAL A 219 13.94 19.83 6.08
N GLY A 220 13.74 18.74 6.82
CA GLY A 220 13.48 17.42 6.29
C GLY A 220 13.02 16.47 7.38
N ALA A 221 12.30 15.43 7.01
CA ALA A 221 11.88 14.37 7.92
C ALA A 221 11.81 13.03 7.20
N ILE A 222 12.16 11.95 7.94
CA ILE A 222 11.95 10.56 7.56
C ILE A 222 11.27 9.84 8.72
N LEU A 223 10.15 9.17 8.45
CA LEU A 223 9.43 8.35 9.42
C LEU A 223 9.46 6.90 8.95
N VAL A 224 9.87 6.02 9.84
CA VAL A 224 10.03 4.58 9.56
C VAL A 224 9.15 3.77 10.50
N THR A 225 8.44 2.80 9.92
CA THR A 225 7.66 1.81 10.67
C THR A 225 8.17 0.41 10.36
N HIS A 226 7.85 -0.57 11.20
CA HIS A 226 8.02 -1.97 10.88
C HIS A 226 6.65 -2.53 10.48
N TRP A 227 6.48 -2.81 9.19
CA TRP A 227 5.22 -3.21 8.62
C TRP A 227 5.35 -4.51 7.82
N MET A 228 4.44 -5.45 8.05
CA MET A 228 4.42 -6.74 7.34
C MET A 228 5.77 -7.46 7.31
N GLY A 229 6.45 -7.48 8.46
CA GLY A 229 7.70 -8.23 8.65
C GLY A 229 8.97 -7.53 8.18
N MET A 230 8.92 -6.25 7.81
CA MET A 230 10.11 -5.49 7.40
C MET A 230 9.99 -3.99 7.69
N PRO A 231 11.12 -3.27 7.83
CA PRO A 231 11.12 -1.82 7.90
C PRO A 231 10.56 -1.19 6.62
N LEU A 232 9.68 -0.21 6.81
CA LEU A 232 9.05 0.57 5.76
C LEU A 232 9.30 2.06 6.02
N VAL A 233 9.87 2.77 5.06
CA VAL A 233 9.85 4.23 5.06
C VAL A 233 8.42 4.67 4.73
N ALA A 234 7.71 5.10 5.77
CA ALA A 234 6.33 5.57 5.65
C ALA A 234 6.28 6.96 5.02
N GLU A 235 7.20 7.86 5.45
CA GLU A 235 7.32 9.22 4.92
C GLU A 235 8.77 9.63 4.75
N LEU A 236 9.06 10.37 3.66
CA LEU A 236 10.29 11.09 3.44
C LEU A 236 10.01 12.39 2.71
N ALA A 237 10.20 13.52 3.38
CA ALA A 237 10.01 14.83 2.79
C ALA A 237 11.18 15.77 3.07
N VAL A 238 11.36 16.76 2.18
CA VAL A 238 12.34 17.85 2.32
C VAL A 238 11.65 19.17 1.99
N ALA A 239 11.89 20.19 2.81
CA ALA A 239 11.37 21.54 2.60
C ALA A 239 11.67 22.02 1.18
N LYS A 240 10.69 22.65 0.52
CA LYS A 240 10.76 23.02 -0.91
C LYS A 240 12.03 23.84 -1.23
N ASP A 241 12.35 24.80 -0.37
CA ASP A 241 13.51 25.69 -0.53
C ASP A 241 14.87 25.03 -0.16
N ARG A 242 14.83 23.77 0.27
CA ARG A 242 15.99 22.97 0.66
C ARG A 242 16.20 21.73 -0.21
N ARG A 243 15.33 21.49 -1.19
CA ARG A 243 15.48 20.38 -2.14
C ARG A 243 16.77 20.52 -2.96
N GLY A 244 17.28 19.40 -3.46
CA GLY A 244 18.51 19.37 -4.25
C GLY A 244 19.81 19.53 -3.45
N ARG A 245 19.76 19.66 -2.11
CA ARG A 245 20.93 19.86 -1.24
C ARG A 245 21.40 18.58 -0.53
N GLY A 246 20.88 17.41 -0.93
CA GLY A 246 21.29 16.13 -0.35
C GLY A 246 20.61 15.75 0.96
N ILE A 247 19.68 16.56 1.50
CA ILE A 247 19.01 16.30 2.80
C ILE A 247 18.23 14.99 2.77
N GLY A 248 17.45 14.71 1.71
CA GLY A 248 16.70 13.46 1.58
C GLY A 248 17.60 12.23 1.53
N ARG A 249 18.78 12.34 0.88
CA ARG A 249 19.79 11.28 0.90
C ARG A 249 20.34 11.07 2.31
N ALA A 250 20.70 12.15 2.99
CA ALA A 250 21.25 12.08 4.34
C ALA A 250 20.28 11.43 5.33
N LEU A 251 19.00 11.79 5.27
CA LEU A 251 17.94 11.19 6.09
C LEU A 251 17.80 9.68 5.80
N MET A 252 17.72 9.31 4.52
CA MET A 252 17.59 7.90 4.13
C MET A 252 18.81 7.09 4.55
N GLU A 253 20.03 7.61 4.34
CA GLU A 253 21.26 6.93 4.73
C GLU A 253 21.40 6.80 6.25
N ALA A 254 20.95 7.80 7.03
CA ALA A 254 20.90 7.70 8.48
C ALA A 254 19.94 6.58 8.95
N ALA A 255 18.72 6.54 8.40
CA ALA A 255 17.76 5.49 8.69
C ALA A 255 18.30 4.09 8.32
N MET A 256 18.86 3.93 7.12
CA MET A 256 19.47 2.67 6.68
C MET A 256 20.62 2.24 7.58
N GLY A 257 21.45 3.17 8.02
CA GLY A 257 22.56 2.90 8.95
C GLY A 257 22.08 2.41 10.31
N ARG A 258 21.00 3.00 10.81
CA ARG A 258 20.39 2.58 12.07
C ARG A 258 19.74 1.20 11.96
N LEU A 259 18.99 0.95 10.88
CA LEU A 259 18.37 -0.35 10.61
C LEU A 259 19.42 -1.47 10.48
N ALA A 260 20.53 -1.20 9.81
CA ALA A 260 21.65 -2.15 9.76
C ALA A 260 22.23 -2.47 11.14
N GLY A 261 22.21 -1.52 12.08
CA GLY A 261 22.61 -1.74 13.48
C GLY A 261 21.59 -2.53 14.30
N ARG A 262 20.40 -2.77 13.76
CA ARG A 262 19.31 -3.60 14.34
C ARG A 262 19.19 -4.96 13.66
N ASP A 263 20.17 -5.34 12.84
CA ASP A 263 20.16 -6.57 12.04
C ASP A 263 18.98 -6.68 11.07
N GLU A 264 18.38 -5.54 10.70
CA GLU A 264 17.36 -5.48 9.65
C GLU A 264 18.04 -5.53 8.28
N PRO A 265 17.89 -6.62 7.51
CA PRO A 265 18.71 -6.80 6.30
C PRO A 265 18.28 -5.90 5.14
N ARG A 266 17.05 -5.43 5.12
CA ARG A 266 16.45 -4.64 4.04
C ARG A 266 15.51 -3.58 4.59
N VAL A 267 15.25 -2.57 3.76
CA VAL A 267 14.22 -1.55 3.98
C VAL A 267 13.43 -1.36 2.70
N ALA A 268 12.12 -1.17 2.84
CA ALA A 268 11.21 -0.90 1.74
C ALA A 268 10.67 0.53 1.78
N LEU A 269 10.14 0.96 0.64
CA LEU A 269 9.29 2.14 0.48
C LEU A 269 8.32 1.93 -0.68
N TYR A 270 7.27 2.77 -0.72
CA TYR A 270 6.40 2.90 -1.88
C TYR A 270 6.58 4.29 -2.49
N VAL A 271 6.72 4.35 -3.81
CA VAL A 271 6.83 5.62 -4.54
C VAL A 271 5.81 5.65 -5.68
N THR A 272 5.16 6.79 -5.85
CA THR A 272 4.20 7.00 -6.95
C THR A 272 4.93 7.04 -8.28
N VAL A 273 4.43 6.29 -9.26
CA VAL A 273 4.95 6.27 -10.63
C VAL A 273 4.82 7.67 -11.23
N GLY A 274 5.91 8.19 -11.77
CA GLY A 274 6.00 9.59 -12.24
C GLY A 274 6.59 10.57 -11.23
N ASN A 275 6.84 10.14 -9.98
CA ASN A 275 7.64 10.93 -9.03
C ASN A 275 9.14 10.69 -9.30
N ASP A 276 9.61 11.22 -10.44
CA ASP A 276 11.00 11.01 -10.90
C ASP A 276 12.05 11.53 -9.91
N PRO A 277 11.89 12.71 -9.25
CA PRO A 277 12.85 13.16 -8.27
C PRO A 277 13.07 12.16 -7.13
N ALA A 278 12.01 11.61 -6.56
CA ALA A 278 12.09 10.61 -5.50
C ALA A 278 12.65 9.28 -6.03
N THR A 279 12.15 8.80 -7.16
CA THR A 279 12.61 7.56 -7.80
C THR A 279 14.11 7.60 -8.10
N ASN A 280 14.61 8.72 -8.63
CA ASN A 280 16.04 8.91 -8.93
C ASN A 280 16.87 8.93 -7.64
N LEU A 281 16.40 9.60 -6.59
CA LEU A 281 17.04 9.56 -5.28
C LEU A 281 17.16 8.10 -4.79
N TYR A 282 16.07 7.36 -4.75
CA TYR A 282 16.05 5.98 -4.24
C TYR A 282 16.95 5.06 -5.04
N ARG A 283 16.90 5.10 -6.37
CA ARG A 283 17.81 4.34 -7.24
C ARG A 283 19.27 4.67 -6.97
N SER A 284 19.61 5.95 -6.80
CA SER A 284 20.98 6.39 -6.52
C SER A 284 21.53 5.94 -5.15
N ILE A 285 20.66 5.52 -4.25
CA ILE A 285 21.00 4.96 -2.93
C ILE A 285 21.05 3.41 -2.97
N GLY A 286 20.55 2.80 -4.04
CA GLY A 286 20.58 1.35 -4.24
C GLY A 286 19.22 0.67 -4.10
N PHE A 287 18.12 1.42 -4.06
CA PHE A 287 16.78 0.84 -4.13
C PHE A 287 16.48 0.32 -5.54
N THR A 288 15.86 -0.83 -5.60
CA THR A 288 15.35 -1.44 -6.83
C THR A 288 13.87 -1.75 -6.68
N GLN A 289 13.13 -1.70 -7.78
CA GLN A 289 11.72 -2.13 -7.76
C GLN A 289 11.62 -3.62 -7.47
N VAL A 290 10.65 -4.00 -6.66
CA VAL A 290 10.33 -5.39 -6.33
C VAL A 290 8.86 -5.65 -6.64
N GLY A 291 8.62 -6.69 -7.46
CA GLY A 291 7.27 -7.08 -7.87
C GLY A 291 6.62 -6.12 -8.87
N GLY A 292 5.33 -6.32 -9.08
CA GLY A 292 4.49 -5.47 -9.91
C GLY A 292 4.18 -4.11 -9.25
N GLN A 293 3.45 -3.27 -9.97
CA GLN A 293 2.96 -2.00 -9.46
C GLN A 293 1.60 -2.21 -8.78
N SER A 294 1.37 -1.50 -7.70
CA SER A 294 0.03 -1.37 -7.10
C SER A 294 -0.70 -0.24 -7.82
N VAL A 295 -1.75 -0.59 -8.56
CA VAL A 295 -2.55 0.32 -9.37
C VAL A 295 -3.80 0.72 -8.61
N THR A 296 -4.12 2.01 -8.63
CA THR A 296 -5.43 2.54 -8.23
C THR A 296 -6.18 2.95 -9.49
N SER A 297 -7.38 2.40 -9.66
CA SER A 297 -8.27 2.70 -10.78
C SER A 297 -9.67 3.04 -10.29
N ARG A 298 -10.45 3.71 -11.11
CA ARG A 298 -11.81 4.13 -10.81
C ARG A 298 -12.77 3.75 -11.92
N LEU A 299 -13.93 3.24 -11.53
CA LEU A 299 -15.08 3.00 -12.41
C LEU A 299 -16.19 3.98 -12.02
N GLU A 300 -16.56 4.85 -12.94
CA GLU A 300 -17.70 5.76 -12.77
C GLU A 300 -19.02 5.05 -13.12
N SER A 301 -20.13 5.55 -12.60
CA SER A 301 -21.43 5.15 -13.13
C SER A 301 -21.51 5.63 -14.59
N GLN A 302 -21.98 4.77 -15.48
CA GLN A 302 -22.42 5.24 -16.79
C GLN A 302 -23.62 6.17 -16.52
N GLY A 303 -23.46 7.46 -16.79
CA GLY A 303 -24.56 8.40 -16.73
C GLY A 303 -25.70 7.87 -17.59
N THR A 304 -26.87 7.72 -17.00
CA THR A 304 -28.13 7.45 -17.69
C THR A 304 -28.50 8.64 -18.56
#